data_b22f822ca3970d1967eca2826759ac89
#
_entry.id   b22f822ca3970d1967eca2826759ac89
#
_cell.length_a   1.000
_cell.length_b   1.000
_cell.length_c   1.000
_cell.angle_alpha   90.00
_cell.angle_beta   90.00
_cell.angle_gamma   90.00
#
_symmetry.space_group_name_H-M   'P 1'
#
loop_
_entity.id
_entity.type
_entity.pdbx_description
1 polymer ?
#
loop_
_entity_poly.entity_id
_entity_poly.type
_entity_poly.pdbx_seq_one_letter_code
_entity_poly.pdbx_strand_id
1 'polypeptide(L)'
;MRRREFIVGSAAFALSPALAVARERPVRTPLMLDAKRMAIHDGPGIRTTFFVKGCPLHCVWCHNPESIRPEKQVARFQHLCRHCVKCTMDEATCPTRALKLYGKPWTIDDLVKKALEDKPFYDRTGGGVTLSGGEPLFYWEWAYELFAALKKEGVHTCLDTSLYAPPAAIEKLLPVTDMWLPDFKCDDDTVHQKCTGVSNKVIKRNLERLVAAKAKLEVRCLVVPDCTEDMPARYAYLDSVGIARKDVVELEYFDYARSKYKALGIPDTMPERREQGKGKREQ
;
A
#
# COMPACT_ATOMS: atom_id res chain seq x y z
N MET A 1 8.75 13.81 86.53
CA MET A 1 9.20 13.63 85.15
C MET A 1 8.36 12.52 84.51
N ARG A 2 7.41 12.83 83.60
CA ARG A 2 6.55 11.88 82.94
C ARG A 2 7.05 11.73 81.48
N ARG A 3 7.44 10.52 81.07
CA ARG A 3 7.80 10.17 79.70
C ARG A 3 6.51 10.09 78.88
N ARG A 4 6.46 10.79 77.75
CA ARG A 4 5.42 10.67 76.74
C ARG A 4 5.90 9.66 75.72
N GLU A 5 5.16 8.56 75.56
CA GLU A 5 5.32 7.61 74.48
C GLU A 5 4.66 8.13 73.19
N PHE A 6 5.41 8.19 72.10
CA PHE A 6 4.88 8.52 70.77
C PHE A 6 4.47 7.18 70.09
N ILE A 7 3.17 7.06 69.85
CA ILE A 7 2.64 5.99 68.98
C ILE A 7 2.80 6.46 67.53
N VAL A 8 3.66 5.75 66.75
CA VAL A 8 3.78 5.93 65.32
C VAL A 8 2.75 5.01 64.66
N GLY A 9 1.66 5.60 64.18
CA GLY A 9 0.67 4.90 63.36
C GLY A 9 1.15 4.69 61.93
N SER A 10 1.45 3.47 61.53
CA SER A 10 1.72 3.10 60.14
C SER A 10 0.44 3.05 59.34
N ALA A 11 0.18 4.03 58.52
CA ALA A 11 -0.89 4.00 57.53
C ALA A 11 -0.42 3.19 56.30
N ALA A 12 -0.94 1.98 56.14
CA ALA A 12 -0.76 1.19 54.94
C ALA A 12 -1.63 1.76 53.84
N PHE A 13 -1.00 2.42 52.84
CA PHE A 13 -1.65 2.81 51.60
C PHE A 13 -1.85 1.54 50.77
N ALA A 14 -3.09 1.07 50.66
CA ALA A 14 -3.49 0.07 49.71
C ALA A 14 -3.48 0.69 48.29
N LEU A 15 -2.46 0.36 47.49
CA LEU A 15 -2.45 0.62 46.06
C LEU A 15 -3.48 -0.30 45.40
N SER A 16 -4.66 0.24 45.06
CA SER A 16 -5.58 -0.40 44.11
C SER A 16 -4.90 -0.47 42.76
N PRO A 17 -4.80 -1.66 42.12
CA PRO A 17 -4.38 -1.73 40.73
C PRO A 17 -5.52 -1.15 39.89
N ALA A 18 -5.37 0.11 39.45
CA ALA A 18 -6.18 0.66 38.39
C ALA A 18 -5.91 -0.19 37.15
N LEU A 19 -6.86 -1.07 36.82
CA LEU A 19 -6.93 -1.71 35.51
C LEU A 19 -6.97 -0.60 34.46
N ALA A 20 -5.82 -0.32 33.85
CA ALA A 20 -5.75 0.51 32.66
C ALA A 20 -6.49 -0.26 31.54
N VAL A 21 -7.77 0.03 31.38
CA VAL A 21 -8.51 -0.36 30.17
C VAL A 21 -7.76 0.28 29.02
N ALA A 22 -7.00 -0.50 28.27
CA ALA A 22 -6.37 -0.09 27.06
C ALA A 22 -7.50 0.42 26.15
N ARG A 23 -7.61 1.75 25.99
CA ARG A 23 -8.52 2.33 25.00
C ARG A 23 -8.08 1.80 23.66
N GLU A 24 -8.87 0.92 23.08
CA GLU A 24 -8.68 0.49 21.69
C GLU A 24 -8.59 1.77 20.83
N ARG A 25 -7.46 1.92 20.15
CA ARG A 25 -7.32 3.01 19.21
C ARG A 25 -8.31 2.74 18.07
N PRO A 26 -9.12 3.72 17.65
CA PRO A 26 -10.05 3.49 16.54
C PRO A 26 -9.25 3.04 15.31
N VAL A 27 -9.71 1.97 14.68
CA VAL A 27 -9.14 1.45 13.44
C VAL A 27 -9.17 2.55 12.38
N ARG A 28 -8.02 2.87 11.81
CA ARG A 28 -7.91 3.89 10.77
C ARG A 28 -8.51 3.33 9.48
N THR A 29 -9.58 3.96 9.00
CA THR A 29 -10.24 3.59 7.73
C THR A 29 -9.66 4.42 6.59
N PRO A 30 -9.18 3.81 5.49
CA PRO A 30 -8.69 4.56 4.34
C PRO A 30 -9.83 5.19 3.54
N LEU A 31 -9.51 6.28 2.84
CA LEU A 31 -10.28 6.67 1.67
C LEU A 31 -9.85 5.80 0.49
N MET A 32 -10.79 5.48 -0.40
CA MET A 32 -10.53 4.71 -1.61
C MET A 32 -10.24 5.66 -2.77
N LEU A 33 -9.28 5.28 -3.62
CA LEU A 33 -8.99 5.97 -4.87
C LEU A 33 -9.86 5.45 -5.99
N ASP A 34 -9.88 4.12 -6.16
CA ASP A 34 -10.50 3.46 -7.28
C ASP A 34 -10.74 1.96 -6.98
N ALA A 35 -11.56 1.34 -7.81
CA ALA A 35 -11.77 -0.11 -7.89
C ALA A 35 -11.63 -0.54 -9.35
N LYS A 36 -10.47 -1.10 -9.71
CA LYS A 36 -10.20 -1.61 -11.06
C LYS A 36 -10.68 -3.04 -11.18
N ARG A 37 -11.70 -3.23 -11.98
CA ARG A 37 -12.23 -4.56 -12.30
C ARG A 37 -11.45 -5.19 -13.46
N MET A 38 -11.52 -6.51 -13.58
CA MET A 38 -10.90 -7.30 -14.67
C MET A 38 -9.39 -7.09 -14.79
N ALA A 39 -8.69 -6.87 -13.68
CA ALA A 39 -7.24 -6.76 -13.63
C ALA A 39 -6.61 -8.16 -13.83
N ILE A 40 -5.56 -8.24 -14.65
CA ILE A 40 -4.86 -9.49 -15.00
C ILE A 40 -3.36 -9.48 -14.63
N HIS A 41 -2.87 -8.37 -14.06
CA HIS A 41 -1.46 -8.20 -13.66
C HIS A 41 -1.29 -7.95 -12.16
N ASP A 42 -2.37 -8.06 -11.39
CA ASP A 42 -2.39 -7.76 -9.97
C ASP A 42 -2.49 -9.02 -9.10
N GLY A 43 -1.86 -10.12 -9.54
CA GLY A 43 -1.88 -11.46 -8.96
C GLY A 43 -2.54 -12.48 -9.89
N PRO A 44 -2.80 -13.73 -9.42
CA PRO A 44 -3.30 -14.82 -10.26
C PRO A 44 -4.74 -14.57 -10.72
N GLY A 45 -5.04 -15.01 -11.94
CA GLY A 45 -6.37 -14.97 -12.53
C GLY A 45 -6.92 -13.56 -12.77
N ILE A 46 -8.23 -13.47 -12.98
CA ILE A 46 -8.94 -12.20 -13.13
C ILE A 46 -9.28 -11.64 -11.75
N ARG A 47 -9.00 -10.35 -11.53
CA ARG A 47 -9.10 -9.75 -10.19
C ARG A 47 -9.85 -8.42 -10.20
N THR A 48 -10.39 -8.07 -9.05
CA THR A 48 -10.76 -6.69 -8.74
C THR A 48 -9.72 -6.12 -7.79
N THR A 49 -9.04 -5.04 -8.22
CA THR A 49 -8.03 -4.36 -7.43
C THR A 49 -8.62 -3.12 -6.79
N PHE A 50 -8.61 -3.06 -5.47
CA PHE A 50 -8.98 -1.89 -4.68
C PHE A 50 -7.74 -1.07 -4.35
N PHE A 51 -7.81 0.24 -4.59
CA PHE A 51 -6.70 1.17 -4.34
C PHE A 51 -7.02 2.05 -3.15
N VAL A 52 -6.26 1.91 -2.06
CA VAL A 52 -6.36 2.78 -0.88
C VAL A 52 -5.59 4.08 -1.07
N LYS A 53 -5.98 5.12 -0.32
CA LYS A 53 -5.31 6.41 -0.29
C LYS A 53 -4.56 6.58 1.03
N GLY A 54 -3.29 6.98 0.94
CA GLY A 54 -2.33 7.09 2.03
C GLY A 54 -1.15 6.15 1.83
N CYS A 55 0.06 6.72 1.76
CA CYS A 55 1.31 5.98 1.63
C CYS A 55 2.40 6.67 2.48
N PRO A 56 3.15 5.94 3.29
CA PRO A 56 4.28 6.51 4.03
C PRO A 56 5.52 6.73 3.16
N LEU A 57 5.55 6.18 1.94
CA LEU A 57 6.64 6.35 0.99
C LEU A 57 6.38 7.55 0.06
N HIS A 58 7.48 8.13 -0.45
CA HIS A 58 7.47 9.24 -1.40
C HIS A 58 8.34 8.89 -2.61
N CYS A 59 8.06 7.73 -3.24
CA CYS A 59 8.84 7.26 -4.38
C CYS A 59 8.86 8.29 -5.50
N VAL A 60 10.04 8.66 -5.98
CA VAL A 60 10.20 9.67 -7.05
C VAL A 60 9.53 9.26 -8.36
N TRP A 61 9.31 7.98 -8.57
CA TRP A 61 8.63 7.40 -9.74
C TRP A 61 7.16 7.02 -9.49
N CYS A 62 6.50 7.56 -8.47
CA CYS A 62 5.18 7.11 -8.08
C CYS A 62 4.15 7.26 -9.20
N HIS A 63 3.53 6.15 -9.63
CA HIS A 63 2.47 6.14 -10.64
C HIS A 63 1.11 6.59 -10.12
N ASN A 64 0.95 6.61 -8.77
CA ASN A 64 -0.28 7.04 -8.10
C ASN A 64 0.01 8.18 -7.11
N PRO A 65 0.54 9.35 -7.57
CA PRO A 65 0.85 10.47 -6.66
C PRO A 65 -0.38 10.97 -5.89
N GLU A 66 -1.58 10.73 -6.43
CA GLU A 66 -2.86 10.96 -5.76
C GLU A 66 -3.08 10.05 -4.55
N SER A 67 -2.32 8.97 -4.42
CA SER A 67 -2.42 8.04 -3.29
C SER A 67 -1.55 8.41 -2.09
N ILE A 68 -0.56 9.29 -2.25
CA ILE A 68 0.44 9.55 -1.21
C ILE A 68 -0.23 10.18 0.03
N ARG A 69 -1.01 11.24 -0.14
CA ARG A 69 -1.72 11.90 0.95
C ARG A 69 -2.98 11.13 1.32
N PRO A 70 -3.29 10.91 2.62
CA PRO A 70 -4.50 10.19 3.02
C PRO A 70 -5.79 11.01 2.88
N GLU A 71 -5.71 12.35 2.80
CA GLU A 71 -6.87 13.25 2.71
C GLU A 71 -7.43 13.30 1.30
N LYS A 72 -8.69 13.75 1.17
CA LYS A 72 -9.31 14.05 -0.12
C LYS A 72 -8.51 15.08 -0.90
N GLN A 73 -8.36 14.86 -2.21
CA GLN A 73 -7.68 15.79 -3.12
C GLN A 73 -8.49 15.97 -4.39
N VAL A 74 -8.51 17.18 -4.93
CA VAL A 74 -9.09 17.47 -6.25
C VAL A 74 -7.96 17.71 -7.23
N ALA A 75 -7.89 16.89 -8.28
CA ALA A 75 -7.01 17.13 -9.42
C ALA A 75 -7.71 17.97 -10.49
N ARG A 76 -6.97 18.88 -11.13
CA ARG A 76 -7.46 19.69 -12.25
C ARG A 76 -6.68 19.38 -13.53
N PHE A 77 -7.33 18.72 -14.45
CA PHE A 77 -6.77 18.44 -15.79
C PHE A 77 -6.88 19.66 -16.68
N GLN A 78 -5.77 20.40 -16.83
CA GLN A 78 -5.74 21.71 -17.49
C GLN A 78 -6.25 21.68 -18.93
N HIS A 79 -5.96 20.62 -19.70
CA HIS A 79 -6.40 20.46 -21.08
C HIS A 79 -7.94 20.33 -21.25
N LEU A 80 -8.65 19.99 -20.17
CA LEU A 80 -10.13 19.93 -20.12
C LEU A 80 -10.72 21.20 -19.48
N CYS A 81 -9.92 22.01 -18.79
CA CYS A 81 -10.41 23.12 -17.98
C CYS A 81 -10.74 24.35 -18.82
N ARG A 82 -11.96 24.88 -18.69
CA ARG A 82 -12.39 26.12 -19.36
C ARG A 82 -12.16 27.37 -18.52
N HIS A 83 -11.51 27.27 -17.37
CA HIS A 83 -11.23 28.40 -16.45
C HIS A 83 -12.48 29.24 -16.11
N CYS A 84 -13.57 28.56 -15.72
CA CYS A 84 -14.84 29.23 -15.41
C CYS A 84 -14.66 30.29 -14.32
N VAL A 85 -15.28 31.46 -14.49
CA VAL A 85 -15.21 32.59 -13.55
C VAL A 85 -15.70 32.22 -12.13
N LYS A 86 -16.70 31.36 -12.04
CA LYS A 86 -17.25 30.86 -10.76
C LYS A 86 -16.96 29.35 -10.62
N CYS A 87 -15.68 28.98 -10.56
CA CYS A 87 -15.29 27.58 -10.37
C CYS A 87 -15.46 27.17 -8.90
N THR A 88 -16.32 26.18 -8.64
CA THR A 88 -16.56 25.62 -7.31
C THR A 88 -15.50 24.63 -6.84
N MET A 89 -14.58 24.22 -7.73
CA MET A 89 -13.60 23.15 -7.49
C MET A 89 -14.25 21.81 -7.11
N ASP A 90 -15.47 21.57 -7.55
CA ASP A 90 -16.22 20.35 -7.31
C ASP A 90 -16.35 19.52 -8.61
N GLU A 91 -16.01 18.22 -8.52
CA GLU A 91 -16.10 17.25 -9.62
C GLU A 91 -17.52 17.15 -10.19
N ALA A 92 -18.54 17.15 -9.28
CA ALA A 92 -19.93 16.95 -9.66
C ALA A 92 -20.52 18.12 -10.47
N THR A 93 -20.02 19.33 -10.25
CA THR A 93 -20.50 20.54 -10.91
C THR A 93 -19.62 21.01 -12.07
N CYS A 94 -18.48 20.32 -12.33
CA CYS A 94 -17.56 20.67 -13.40
C CYS A 94 -18.11 20.30 -14.79
N PRO A 95 -18.47 21.27 -15.66
CA PRO A 95 -19.17 20.99 -16.92
C PRO A 95 -18.28 20.25 -17.95
N THR A 96 -16.97 20.34 -17.80
CA THR A 96 -16.02 19.68 -18.73
C THR A 96 -15.36 18.45 -18.15
N ARG A 97 -15.73 18.06 -16.90
CA ARG A 97 -15.08 16.97 -16.15
C ARG A 97 -13.55 17.16 -16.00
N ALA A 98 -13.10 18.41 -16.00
CA ALA A 98 -11.70 18.74 -15.77
C ALA A 98 -11.24 18.53 -14.32
N LEU A 99 -12.18 18.37 -13.39
CA LEU A 99 -11.91 18.09 -11.99
C LEU A 99 -12.17 16.62 -11.68
N LYS A 100 -11.28 16.00 -10.90
CA LYS A 100 -11.43 14.64 -10.38
C LYS A 100 -11.16 14.63 -8.88
N LEU A 101 -12.14 14.17 -8.10
CA LEU A 101 -12.00 13.98 -6.66
C LEU A 101 -11.36 12.62 -6.36
N TYR A 102 -10.21 12.63 -5.73
CA TYR A 102 -9.55 11.46 -5.18
C TYR A 102 -9.83 11.30 -3.70
N GLY A 103 -10.17 10.09 -3.29
CA GLY A 103 -10.47 9.76 -1.91
C GLY A 103 -11.95 9.78 -1.59
N LYS A 104 -12.64 8.68 -1.87
CA LYS A 104 -14.06 8.47 -1.55
C LYS A 104 -14.17 7.50 -0.37
N PRO A 105 -15.05 7.75 0.62
CA PRO A 105 -15.29 6.77 1.68
C PRO A 105 -16.06 5.57 1.11
N TRP A 106 -15.62 4.36 1.44
CA TRP A 106 -16.33 3.12 1.17
C TRP A 106 -16.31 2.29 2.44
N THR A 107 -17.41 1.62 2.74
CA THR A 107 -17.48 0.66 3.84
C THR A 107 -16.88 -0.68 3.39
N ILE A 108 -16.54 -1.55 4.33
CA ILE A 108 -16.11 -2.93 4.02
C ILE A 108 -17.23 -3.67 3.27
N ASP A 109 -18.48 -3.48 3.68
CA ASP A 109 -19.63 -4.09 3.02
C ASP A 109 -19.78 -3.63 1.55
N ASP A 110 -19.55 -2.34 1.26
CA ASP A 110 -19.54 -1.82 -0.12
C ASP A 110 -18.45 -2.51 -0.96
N LEU A 111 -17.24 -2.67 -0.39
CA LEU A 111 -16.13 -3.32 -1.06
C LEU A 111 -16.38 -4.80 -1.30
N VAL A 112 -16.91 -5.52 -0.30
CA VAL A 112 -17.28 -6.93 -0.44
C VAL A 112 -18.37 -7.09 -1.49
N LYS A 113 -19.45 -6.29 -1.42
CA LYS A 113 -20.50 -6.30 -2.44
C LYS A 113 -19.95 -6.05 -3.83
N LYS A 114 -19.04 -5.07 -3.97
CA LYS A 114 -18.38 -4.75 -5.24
C LYS A 114 -17.51 -5.90 -5.76
N ALA A 115 -16.78 -6.57 -4.88
CA ALA A 115 -15.96 -7.72 -5.22
C ALA A 115 -16.83 -8.90 -5.73
N LEU A 116 -17.95 -9.16 -5.08
CA LEU A 116 -18.84 -10.27 -5.42
C LEU A 116 -19.52 -10.12 -6.79
N GLU A 117 -19.60 -8.90 -7.36
CA GLU A 117 -20.05 -8.71 -8.75
C GLU A 117 -19.17 -9.48 -9.75
N ASP A 118 -17.87 -9.70 -9.43
CA ASP A 118 -16.91 -10.37 -10.29
C ASP A 118 -16.61 -11.82 -9.87
N LYS A 119 -17.27 -12.34 -8.81
CA LYS A 119 -16.99 -13.67 -8.28
C LYS A 119 -17.05 -14.79 -9.34
N PRO A 120 -17.99 -14.81 -10.32
CA PRO A 120 -17.98 -15.82 -11.37
C PRO A 120 -16.70 -15.87 -12.22
N PHE A 121 -16.00 -14.72 -12.37
CA PHE A 121 -14.72 -14.68 -13.05
C PHE A 121 -13.59 -15.19 -12.16
N TYR A 122 -13.63 -14.87 -10.86
CA TYR A 122 -12.66 -15.39 -9.88
C TYR A 122 -12.68 -16.91 -9.83
N ASP A 123 -13.87 -17.49 -9.70
CA ASP A 123 -14.08 -18.94 -9.59
C ASP A 123 -13.56 -19.70 -10.83
N ARG A 124 -13.67 -19.08 -12.02
CA ARG A 124 -13.19 -19.69 -13.27
C ARG A 124 -11.70 -19.59 -13.51
N THR A 125 -11.05 -18.55 -12.96
CA THR A 125 -9.65 -18.22 -13.29
C THR A 125 -8.69 -18.40 -12.12
N GLY A 126 -9.18 -18.75 -10.93
CA GLY A 126 -8.40 -18.72 -9.69
C GLY A 126 -8.04 -17.29 -9.25
N GLY A 127 -8.84 -16.32 -9.67
CA GLY A 127 -8.69 -14.91 -9.34
C GLY A 127 -9.28 -14.53 -7.99
N GLY A 128 -9.51 -13.23 -7.78
CA GLY A 128 -10.06 -12.73 -6.52
C GLY A 128 -9.88 -11.22 -6.35
N VAL A 129 -9.60 -10.79 -5.15
CA VAL A 129 -9.38 -9.37 -4.80
C VAL A 129 -7.91 -9.10 -4.52
N THR A 130 -7.42 -7.98 -5.02
CA THR A 130 -6.12 -7.40 -4.63
C THR A 130 -6.36 -6.08 -3.93
N LEU A 131 -5.70 -5.88 -2.79
CA LEU A 131 -5.63 -4.60 -2.12
C LEU A 131 -4.28 -3.96 -2.43
N SER A 132 -4.30 -2.75 -2.98
CA SER A 132 -3.16 -1.98 -3.48
C SER A 132 -3.41 -0.47 -3.27
N GLY A 133 -2.75 0.41 -4.02
CA GLY A 133 -3.02 1.85 -4.06
C GLY A 133 -1.88 2.70 -3.58
N GLY A 134 -1.99 3.30 -2.38
CA GLY A 134 -0.90 3.87 -1.61
C GLY A 134 -0.11 2.74 -0.93
N GLU A 135 -0.32 2.58 0.38
CA GLU A 135 0.23 1.44 1.12
C GLU A 135 -0.88 0.80 1.99
N PRO A 136 -1.37 -0.39 1.62
CA PRO A 136 -2.42 -1.06 2.40
C PRO A 136 -2.02 -1.35 3.85
N LEU A 137 -0.75 -1.67 4.11
CA LEU A 137 -0.25 -1.93 5.45
C LEU A 137 -0.21 -0.68 6.35
N PHE A 138 -0.40 0.50 5.79
CA PHE A 138 -0.64 1.72 6.58
C PHE A 138 -1.97 1.67 7.34
N TYR A 139 -2.88 0.79 6.90
CA TYR A 139 -4.22 0.54 7.44
C TYR A 139 -4.41 -0.95 7.76
N TRP A 140 -3.40 -1.62 8.29
CA TRP A 140 -3.34 -3.08 8.41
C TRP A 140 -4.49 -3.69 9.23
N GLU A 141 -5.00 -3.02 10.27
CA GLU A 141 -6.16 -3.48 11.03
C GLU A 141 -7.42 -3.53 10.14
N TRP A 142 -7.67 -2.47 9.39
CA TRP A 142 -8.78 -2.40 8.46
C TRP A 142 -8.61 -3.37 7.28
N ALA A 143 -7.39 -3.52 6.77
CA ALA A 143 -7.09 -4.48 5.71
C ALA A 143 -7.37 -5.92 6.16
N TYR A 144 -7.06 -6.24 7.43
CA TYR A 144 -7.43 -7.52 8.02
C TYR A 144 -8.94 -7.74 8.03
N GLU A 145 -9.73 -6.76 8.46
CA GLU A 145 -11.19 -6.85 8.51
C GLU A 145 -11.77 -7.08 7.11
N LEU A 146 -11.29 -6.33 6.11
CA LEU A 146 -11.69 -6.51 4.71
C LEU A 146 -11.35 -7.92 4.20
N PHE A 147 -10.12 -8.38 4.39
CA PHE A 147 -9.70 -9.69 3.92
C PHE A 147 -10.42 -10.82 4.66
N ALA A 148 -10.65 -10.69 5.96
CA ALA A 148 -11.43 -11.64 6.72
C ALA A 148 -12.89 -11.74 6.22
N ALA A 149 -13.50 -10.62 5.83
CA ALA A 149 -14.82 -10.60 5.21
C ALA A 149 -14.83 -11.27 3.83
N LEU A 150 -13.86 -10.97 2.97
CA LEU A 150 -13.69 -11.59 1.65
C LEU A 150 -13.44 -13.10 1.74
N LYS A 151 -12.65 -13.55 2.73
CA LYS A 151 -12.40 -14.98 2.98
C LYS A 151 -13.67 -15.74 3.36
N LYS A 152 -14.61 -15.13 4.12
CA LYS A 152 -15.92 -15.75 4.43
C LYS A 152 -16.75 -16.00 3.17
N GLU A 153 -16.57 -15.17 2.14
CA GLU A 153 -17.23 -15.30 0.83
C GLU A 153 -16.44 -16.23 -0.13
N GLY A 154 -15.38 -16.88 0.33
CA GLY A 154 -14.54 -17.75 -0.48
C GLY A 154 -13.74 -17.02 -1.56
N VAL A 155 -13.44 -15.74 -1.37
CA VAL A 155 -12.67 -14.91 -2.31
C VAL A 155 -11.17 -15.02 -1.98
N HIS A 156 -10.36 -15.32 -3.01
CA HIS A 156 -8.90 -15.31 -2.89
C HIS A 156 -8.37 -13.88 -2.74
N THR A 157 -7.48 -13.66 -1.77
CA THR A 157 -6.96 -12.34 -1.40
C THR A 157 -5.49 -12.18 -1.76
N CYS A 158 -5.14 -11.06 -2.38
CA CYS A 158 -3.76 -10.63 -2.63
C CYS A 158 -3.47 -9.29 -1.97
N LEU A 159 -2.27 -9.11 -1.46
CA LEU A 159 -1.80 -7.85 -0.90
C LEU A 159 -0.60 -7.33 -1.69
N ASP A 160 -0.80 -6.22 -2.41
CA ASP A 160 0.24 -5.49 -3.13
C ASP A 160 0.79 -4.38 -2.21
N THR A 161 2.05 -4.49 -1.80
CA THR A 161 2.59 -3.70 -0.69
C THR A 161 4.09 -3.48 -0.78
N SER A 162 4.56 -2.35 -0.25
CA SER A 162 5.97 -2.09 -0.04
C SER A 162 6.57 -2.83 1.16
N LEU A 163 5.77 -3.49 1.99
CA LEU A 163 6.13 -4.08 3.28
C LEU A 163 6.66 -3.08 4.32
N TYR A 164 6.51 -1.78 4.13
CA TYR A 164 6.93 -0.77 5.11
C TYR A 164 5.88 -0.63 6.22
N ALA A 165 5.93 -1.54 7.18
CA ALA A 165 4.95 -1.66 8.27
C ALA A 165 5.58 -2.26 9.54
N PRO A 166 4.95 -2.12 10.72
CA PRO A 166 5.38 -2.83 11.91
C PRO A 166 5.21 -4.36 11.74
N PRO A 167 6.03 -5.19 12.40
CA PRO A 167 5.96 -6.65 12.32
C PRO A 167 4.55 -7.21 12.60
N ALA A 168 3.84 -6.64 13.56
CA ALA A 168 2.48 -7.04 13.93
C ALA A 168 1.49 -6.96 12.76
N ALA A 169 1.71 -6.05 11.79
CA ALA A 169 0.89 -5.96 10.59
C ALA A 169 1.03 -7.21 9.70
N ILE A 170 2.27 -7.70 9.54
CA ILE A 170 2.54 -8.91 8.76
C ILE A 170 1.90 -10.12 9.46
N GLU A 171 2.17 -10.31 10.75
CA GLU A 171 1.64 -11.42 11.55
C GLU A 171 0.11 -11.47 11.52
N LYS A 172 -0.53 -10.30 11.65
CA LYS A 172 -2.00 -10.19 11.63
C LYS A 172 -2.60 -10.56 10.28
N LEU A 173 -1.95 -10.19 9.17
CA LEU A 173 -2.48 -10.40 7.82
C LEU A 173 -2.14 -11.77 7.22
N LEU A 174 -1.11 -12.47 7.73
CA LEU A 174 -0.73 -13.80 7.23
C LEU A 174 -1.90 -14.78 7.10
N PRO A 175 -2.81 -14.96 8.08
CA PRO A 175 -3.87 -15.97 8.00
C PRO A 175 -4.99 -15.62 7.02
N VAL A 176 -5.08 -14.38 6.56
CA VAL A 176 -6.15 -13.89 5.69
C VAL A 176 -5.66 -13.45 4.30
N THR A 177 -4.36 -13.57 4.03
CA THR A 177 -3.74 -13.20 2.73
C THR A 177 -3.25 -14.46 2.03
N ASP A 178 -3.87 -14.80 0.90
CA ASP A 178 -3.50 -15.99 0.12
C ASP A 178 -2.23 -15.81 -0.69
N MET A 179 -1.93 -14.58 -1.12
CA MET A 179 -0.72 -14.24 -1.87
C MET A 179 -0.25 -12.83 -1.56
N TRP A 180 1.03 -12.67 -1.42
CA TRP A 180 1.70 -11.39 -1.21
C TRP A 180 2.41 -10.96 -2.49
N LEU A 181 2.28 -9.67 -2.81
CA LEU A 181 2.95 -9.04 -3.96
C LEU A 181 3.88 -7.92 -3.43
N PRO A 182 5.00 -8.30 -2.77
CA PRO A 182 5.89 -7.30 -2.21
C PRO A 182 6.71 -6.58 -3.28
N ASP A 183 6.71 -5.25 -3.22
CA ASP A 183 7.60 -4.40 -4.01
C ASP A 183 8.99 -4.31 -3.38
N PHE A 184 9.96 -5.06 -3.88
CA PHE A 184 11.35 -4.91 -3.46
C PHE A 184 12.08 -3.89 -4.35
N LYS A 185 12.07 -2.64 -3.88
CA LYS A 185 12.42 -1.49 -4.72
C LYS A 185 13.94 -1.32 -4.92
N CYS A 186 14.76 -1.54 -3.89
CA CYS A 186 16.21 -1.39 -3.95
C CYS A 186 16.87 -2.17 -2.81
N ASP A 187 18.05 -2.75 -3.04
CA ASP A 187 18.84 -3.43 -2.01
C ASP A 187 19.66 -2.47 -1.16
N ASP A 188 20.28 -1.47 -1.76
CA ASP A 188 21.03 -0.41 -1.05
C ASP A 188 20.09 0.51 -0.27
N ASP A 189 20.30 0.61 1.05
CA ASP A 189 19.47 1.41 1.96
C ASP A 189 19.59 2.92 1.69
N THR A 190 20.78 3.40 1.30
CA THR A 190 21.01 4.82 1.02
C THR A 190 20.27 5.24 -0.24
N VAL A 191 20.37 4.43 -1.30
CA VAL A 191 19.64 4.65 -2.55
C VAL A 191 18.13 4.54 -2.29
N HIS A 192 17.70 3.53 -1.53
CA HIS A 192 16.30 3.36 -1.18
C HIS A 192 15.73 4.58 -0.45
N GLN A 193 16.44 5.10 0.57
CA GLN A 193 16.03 6.31 1.29
C GLN A 193 15.96 7.53 0.38
N LYS A 194 16.97 7.72 -0.49
CA LYS A 194 17.00 8.82 -1.45
C LYS A 194 15.80 8.80 -2.40
N CYS A 195 15.43 7.62 -2.89
CA CYS A 195 14.42 7.47 -3.93
C CYS A 195 12.99 7.26 -3.41
N THR A 196 12.82 6.81 -2.15
CA THR A 196 11.50 6.49 -1.58
C THR A 196 11.17 7.28 -0.32
N GLY A 197 12.15 7.96 0.28
CA GLY A 197 12.00 8.71 1.54
C GLY A 197 12.11 7.86 2.80
N VAL A 198 12.26 6.53 2.71
CA VAL A 198 12.31 5.63 3.87
C VAL A 198 13.43 4.59 3.76
N SER A 199 13.90 4.06 4.91
CA SER A 199 14.85 2.95 4.97
C SER A 199 14.21 1.62 4.55
N ASN A 200 14.94 0.77 3.84
CA ASN A 200 14.49 -0.58 3.46
C ASN A 200 14.69 -1.63 4.57
N LYS A 201 15.31 -1.30 5.70
CA LYS A 201 15.61 -2.26 6.79
C LYS A 201 14.36 -2.95 7.34
N VAL A 202 13.26 -2.21 7.46
CA VAL A 202 11.97 -2.78 7.92
C VAL A 202 11.39 -3.67 6.82
N ILE A 203 11.47 -3.25 5.56
CA ILE A 203 11.00 -3.98 4.39
C ILE A 203 11.70 -5.34 4.28
N LYS A 204 13.04 -5.36 4.35
CA LYS A 204 13.84 -6.58 4.34
C LYS A 204 13.44 -7.54 5.45
N ARG A 205 13.35 -7.06 6.70
CA ARG A 205 12.91 -7.89 7.84
C ARG A 205 11.50 -8.45 7.67
N ASN A 206 10.59 -7.69 7.08
CA ASN A 206 9.23 -8.16 6.82
C ASN A 206 9.19 -9.18 5.68
N LEU A 207 10.02 -9.02 4.66
CA LEU A 207 10.19 -10.01 3.60
C LEU A 207 10.73 -11.34 4.15
N GLU A 208 11.75 -11.29 5.02
CA GLU A 208 12.29 -12.46 5.73
C GLU A 208 11.21 -13.16 6.59
N ARG A 209 10.32 -12.39 7.24
CA ARG A 209 9.16 -12.97 7.98
C ARG A 209 8.20 -13.71 7.08
N LEU A 210 7.88 -13.16 5.90
CA LEU A 210 7.01 -13.84 4.93
C LEU A 210 7.63 -15.15 4.45
N VAL A 211 8.93 -15.16 4.18
CA VAL A 211 9.66 -16.38 3.80
C VAL A 211 9.66 -17.40 4.94
N ALA A 212 9.98 -16.98 6.16
CA ALA A 212 9.96 -17.86 7.35
C ALA A 212 8.57 -18.47 7.60
N ALA A 213 7.51 -17.70 7.33
CA ALA A 213 6.12 -18.16 7.41
C ALA A 213 5.70 -19.03 6.21
N LYS A 214 6.56 -19.23 5.21
CA LYS A 214 6.26 -19.93 3.95
C LYS A 214 5.06 -19.33 3.22
N ALA A 215 4.89 -17.99 3.32
CA ALA A 215 3.83 -17.29 2.63
C ALA A 215 4.02 -17.43 1.11
N LYS A 216 2.91 -17.57 0.38
CA LYS A 216 2.95 -17.51 -1.08
C LYS A 216 3.20 -16.06 -1.50
N LEU A 217 4.25 -15.82 -2.26
CA LEU A 217 4.64 -14.47 -2.67
C LEU A 217 5.17 -14.43 -4.10
N GLU A 218 5.06 -13.26 -4.72
CA GLU A 218 5.67 -12.88 -5.98
C GLU A 218 6.31 -11.52 -5.79
N VAL A 219 7.64 -11.47 -5.73
CA VAL A 219 8.38 -10.23 -5.48
C VAL A 219 8.45 -9.40 -6.75
N ARG A 220 8.03 -8.14 -6.66
CA ARG A 220 8.04 -7.19 -7.77
C ARG A 220 9.26 -6.28 -7.68
N CYS A 221 10.01 -6.20 -8.75
CA CYS A 221 11.23 -5.41 -8.87
C CYS A 221 11.10 -4.42 -10.03
N LEU A 222 10.62 -3.21 -9.77
CA LEU A 222 10.58 -2.15 -10.78
C LEU A 222 12.00 -1.65 -11.08
N VAL A 223 12.36 -1.57 -12.36
CA VAL A 223 13.65 -1.07 -12.83
C VAL A 223 13.50 0.38 -13.26
N VAL A 224 13.99 1.30 -12.42
CA VAL A 224 13.85 2.75 -12.62
C VAL A 224 15.22 3.36 -12.89
N PRO A 225 15.39 4.16 -13.97
CA PRO A 225 16.64 4.84 -14.27
C PRO A 225 17.16 5.67 -13.10
N ASP A 226 18.46 5.63 -12.85
CA ASP A 226 19.17 6.36 -11.79
C ASP A 226 18.72 6.04 -10.33
N CYS A 227 17.81 5.07 -10.16
CA CYS A 227 17.25 4.71 -8.85
C CYS A 227 17.40 3.22 -8.53
N THR A 228 16.88 2.32 -9.36
CA THR A 228 16.72 0.91 -9.02
C THR A 228 17.21 -0.02 -10.13
N GLU A 229 18.28 0.37 -10.85
CA GLU A 229 18.84 -0.39 -11.97
C GLU A 229 19.68 -1.60 -11.51
N ASP A 230 20.07 -1.64 -10.22
CA ASP A 230 20.93 -2.70 -9.68
C ASP A 230 20.14 -3.99 -9.42
N MET A 231 19.72 -4.67 -10.49
CA MET A 231 19.05 -5.96 -10.40
C MET A 231 19.95 -7.08 -9.87
N PRO A 232 21.25 -7.16 -10.21
CA PRO A 232 22.13 -8.19 -9.64
C PRO A 232 22.17 -8.18 -8.12
N ALA A 233 22.30 -7.02 -7.47
CA ALA A 233 22.31 -6.92 -6.01
C ALA A 233 20.94 -7.32 -5.41
N ARG A 234 19.83 -6.90 -6.03
CA ARG A 234 18.48 -7.33 -5.59
C ARG A 234 18.32 -8.84 -5.68
N TYR A 235 18.76 -9.48 -6.76
CA TYR A 235 18.72 -10.94 -6.89
C TYR A 235 19.58 -11.62 -5.84
N ALA A 236 20.81 -11.15 -5.63
CA ALA A 236 21.71 -11.73 -4.64
C ALA A 236 21.09 -11.70 -3.23
N TYR A 237 20.43 -10.58 -2.86
CA TYR A 237 19.72 -10.50 -1.60
C TYR A 237 18.53 -11.47 -1.55
N LEU A 238 17.68 -11.48 -2.58
CA LEU A 238 16.48 -12.34 -2.63
C LEU A 238 16.85 -13.82 -2.55
N ASP A 239 17.89 -14.25 -3.28
CA ASP A 239 18.43 -15.62 -3.20
C ASP A 239 18.94 -15.93 -1.79
N SER A 240 19.64 -14.99 -1.13
CA SER A 240 20.19 -15.19 0.20
C SER A 240 19.13 -15.41 1.28
N VAL A 241 17.92 -14.89 1.06
CA VAL A 241 16.77 -15.07 1.98
C VAL A 241 15.83 -16.21 1.53
N GLY A 242 16.19 -16.95 0.46
CA GLY A 242 15.46 -18.13 0.01
C GLY A 242 14.30 -17.88 -0.96
N ILE A 243 14.27 -16.72 -1.63
CA ILE A 243 13.28 -16.41 -2.67
C ILE A 243 13.81 -16.84 -4.03
N ALA A 244 13.16 -17.82 -4.65
CA ALA A 244 13.58 -18.36 -5.93
C ALA A 244 13.37 -17.37 -7.09
N ARG A 245 14.25 -17.40 -8.09
CA ARG A 245 14.19 -16.50 -9.26
C ARG A 245 12.83 -16.50 -9.98
N LYS A 246 12.14 -17.63 -10.00
CA LYS A 246 10.81 -17.78 -10.60
C LYS A 246 9.70 -17.00 -9.88
N ASP A 247 9.94 -16.63 -8.60
CA ASP A 247 9.00 -15.89 -7.76
C ASP A 247 9.34 -14.38 -7.76
N VAL A 248 10.23 -13.93 -8.67
CA VAL A 248 10.62 -12.53 -8.86
C VAL A 248 10.22 -12.05 -10.24
N VAL A 249 9.47 -10.96 -10.29
CA VAL A 249 9.03 -10.30 -11.53
C VAL A 249 9.72 -8.95 -11.66
N GLU A 250 10.47 -8.80 -12.76
CA GLU A 250 10.99 -7.50 -13.16
C GLU A 250 9.91 -6.69 -13.87
N LEU A 251 9.73 -5.45 -13.44
CA LEU A 251 8.79 -4.52 -14.06
C LEU A 251 9.54 -3.41 -14.78
N GLU A 252 9.14 -3.14 -16.02
CA GLU A 252 9.66 -2.01 -16.77
C GLU A 252 9.07 -0.70 -16.25
N TYR A 253 9.91 0.33 -16.18
CA TYR A 253 9.50 1.68 -15.79
C TYR A 253 8.83 2.43 -16.96
N PHE A 254 7.71 3.07 -16.66
CA PHE A 254 7.02 4.00 -17.54
C PHE A 254 6.73 5.31 -16.79
N ASP A 255 6.74 6.43 -17.48
CA ASP A 255 6.51 7.75 -16.87
C ASP A 255 5.11 8.34 -17.16
N TYR A 256 4.13 7.45 -17.34
CA TYR A 256 2.74 7.84 -17.72
C TYR A 256 2.01 8.67 -16.64
N ALA A 257 2.51 8.73 -15.41
CA ALA A 257 1.86 9.46 -14.33
C ALA A 257 2.15 10.97 -14.32
N ARG A 258 3.05 11.52 -15.18
CA ARG A 258 3.41 12.94 -15.23
C ARG A 258 2.19 13.86 -15.31
N SER A 259 1.18 13.48 -16.09
CA SER A 259 -0.08 14.23 -16.18
C SER A 259 -0.84 14.34 -14.87
N LYS A 260 -0.74 13.32 -13.99
CA LYS A 260 -1.35 13.34 -12.66
C LYS A 260 -0.65 14.32 -11.73
N TYR A 261 0.70 14.37 -11.74
CA TYR A 261 1.47 15.35 -10.98
C TYR A 261 1.05 16.77 -11.34
N LYS A 262 0.98 17.07 -12.64
CA LYS A 262 0.52 18.37 -13.14
C LYS A 262 -0.92 18.67 -12.71
N ALA A 263 -1.82 17.69 -12.79
CA ALA A 263 -3.23 17.87 -12.42
C ALA A 263 -3.42 18.09 -10.91
N LEU A 264 -2.55 17.52 -10.08
CA LEU A 264 -2.54 17.69 -8.61
C LEU A 264 -1.82 18.97 -8.18
N GLY A 265 -1.11 19.66 -9.07
CA GLY A 265 -0.32 20.86 -8.75
C GLY A 265 0.88 20.55 -7.84
N ILE A 266 1.46 19.35 -7.97
CA ILE A 266 2.64 18.93 -7.22
C ILE A 266 3.84 18.79 -8.15
N PRO A 267 5.09 18.93 -7.64
CA PRO A 267 6.29 18.75 -8.44
C PRO A 267 6.34 17.37 -9.09
N ASP A 268 6.66 17.33 -10.39
CA ASP A 268 6.95 16.08 -11.09
C ASP A 268 8.37 15.64 -10.73
N THR A 269 8.46 14.51 -10.03
CA THR A 269 9.72 13.92 -9.58
C THR A 269 10.13 12.70 -10.39
N MET A 270 9.33 12.34 -11.42
CA MET A 270 9.56 11.12 -12.19
C MET A 270 10.85 11.21 -13.00
N PRO A 271 11.74 10.21 -12.92
CA PRO A 271 12.90 10.11 -13.77
C PRO A 271 12.52 10.13 -15.27
N GLU A 272 13.43 10.61 -16.11
CA GLU A 272 13.24 10.52 -17.55
C GLU A 272 13.36 9.06 -18.00
N ARG A 273 12.43 8.61 -18.85
CA ARG A 273 12.51 7.29 -19.47
C ARG A 273 13.69 7.27 -20.42
N ARG A 274 14.65 6.37 -20.21
CA ARG A 274 15.68 6.08 -21.19
C ARG A 274 15.06 5.21 -22.29
N GLU A 275 15.15 5.61 -23.57
CA GLU A 275 14.81 4.72 -24.66
C GLU A 275 15.76 3.52 -24.58
N GLN A 276 15.24 2.35 -24.23
CA GLN A 276 15.99 1.11 -24.40
C GLN A 276 16.26 1.01 -25.91
N GLY A 277 17.53 1.03 -26.29
CA GLY A 277 17.93 0.93 -27.68
C GLY A 277 17.15 -0.22 -28.30
N LYS A 278 16.42 0.06 -29.39
CA LYS A 278 15.65 -0.92 -30.14
C LYS A 278 16.59 -2.06 -30.47
N GLY A 279 16.59 -3.12 -29.66
CA GLY A 279 17.23 -4.37 -30.02
C GLY A 279 16.68 -4.74 -31.38
N LYS A 280 17.56 -4.79 -32.39
CA LYS A 280 17.21 -5.24 -33.73
C LYS A 280 16.43 -6.55 -33.58
N ARG A 281 15.13 -6.52 -33.89
CA ARG A 281 14.42 -7.75 -34.21
C ARG A 281 15.11 -8.26 -35.46
N GLU A 282 15.98 -9.25 -35.30
CA GLU A 282 16.43 -10.04 -36.43
C GLU A 282 15.19 -10.66 -37.06
N GLN A 283 15.07 -10.44 -38.37
CA GLN A 283 13.98 -10.91 -39.21
C GLN A 283 14.01 -12.40 -39.37
#